data_d5167e06ccb5159e44294311a44ebbb4
#
_entry.id   d5167e06ccb5159e44294311a44ebbb4
#
_cell.length_a   1.000
_cell.length_b   1.000
_cell.length_c   1.000
_cell.angle_alpha   90.00
_cell.angle_beta   90.00
_cell.angle_gamma   90.00
#
_symmetry.space_group_name_H-M   'P 1'
#
loop_
_entity.id
_entity.type
_entity.pdbx_description
1 polymer ?
#
loop_
_entity_poly.entity_id
_entity_poly.type
_entity_poly.pdbx_seq_one_letter_code
_entity_poly.pdbx_strand_id
1 'polypeptide(L)'
;MNYRDGRIRGRLAVSKTRKMKRDRRSVVGVQKKRYLVYIGLFVLMFINYLDRVNLSVAAKSIAETYSLSPIDMGYIFSAFLWTYLVCLIPMGLLADRYGGRAITYTTLGLWSLAGIWTGAATSYGSLFASRLVLGIGESASYPAGGKIIREWAPQGERGIASAFLNCGAHGGLCVGSVLVGALILQFGWRESFYITGAIGVVMAIAWFALYRRPEQASWLSDAERALILSERGETAPRAATDMTPLNALKGLLRSPSMLALALTQGCAGYTLYLFMTWLPSYLAATRGLDVLKTGLFSAIPYGVAAILGLGLGWYSDRLLKRSTSSNAERRKLIAVLLLLSSVILATPFVEAIWLIEALISVSLACVATAMAMNIALTADLLEDGRYNGVATSLLIMGGNTFGTAAPIVTGYVVAATGGFSGAFLIAGVLLLGGAIVILSGARNPIRLASTPVVPASGRAAHVT
;
A
#
# COMPACT_ATOMS: atom_id res chain seq x y z
N MET A 1 -33.79 25.16 -45.69
CA MET A 1 -33.58 23.71 -45.47
C MET A 1 -32.93 23.41 -44.13
N ASN A 2 -33.12 24.25 -43.06
CA ASN A 2 -32.36 24.13 -41.79
C ASN A 2 -33.24 24.00 -40.54
N TYR A 3 -34.55 23.65 -40.68
CA TYR A 3 -35.43 23.58 -39.49
C TYR A 3 -35.77 22.13 -39.02
N ARG A 4 -35.40 21.11 -39.81
CA ARG A 4 -35.63 19.69 -39.43
C ARG A 4 -34.53 19.07 -38.60
N ASP A 5 -33.31 19.55 -38.71
CA ASP A 5 -32.13 18.95 -38.03
C ASP A 5 -32.08 19.24 -36.52
N GLY A 6 -32.54 20.41 -36.07
CA GLY A 6 -32.60 20.79 -34.66
C GLY A 6 -33.57 19.95 -33.81
N ARG A 7 -34.72 19.52 -34.43
CA ARG A 7 -35.70 18.69 -33.72
C ARG A 7 -35.25 17.22 -33.54
N ILE A 8 -34.44 16.71 -34.45
CA ILE A 8 -33.90 15.33 -34.38
C ILE A 8 -32.81 15.25 -33.31
N ARG A 9 -31.91 16.23 -33.24
CA ARG A 9 -30.86 16.30 -32.19
C ARG A 9 -31.46 16.49 -30.80
N GLY A 10 -32.48 17.32 -30.64
CA GLY A 10 -33.19 17.50 -29.37
C GLY A 10 -33.93 16.24 -28.90
N ARG A 11 -34.55 15.47 -29.80
CA ARG A 11 -35.21 14.19 -29.45
C ARG A 11 -34.22 13.09 -29.09
N LEU A 12 -33.04 13.04 -29.72
CA LEU A 12 -31.96 12.09 -29.39
C LEU A 12 -31.31 12.43 -28.03
N ALA A 13 -31.13 13.71 -27.72
CA ALA A 13 -30.60 14.13 -26.42
C ALA A 13 -31.57 13.83 -25.27
N VAL A 14 -32.88 14.09 -25.47
CA VAL A 14 -33.92 13.78 -24.47
C VAL A 14 -34.13 12.27 -24.32
N SER A 15 -34.00 11.50 -25.40
CA SER A 15 -34.05 10.03 -25.36
C SER A 15 -32.86 9.46 -24.60
N LYS A 16 -31.63 9.96 -24.82
CA LYS A 16 -30.41 9.56 -24.06
C LYS A 16 -30.53 9.89 -22.58
N THR A 17 -31.02 11.08 -22.23
CA THR A 17 -31.20 11.48 -20.82
C THR A 17 -32.32 10.70 -20.13
N ARG A 18 -33.40 10.34 -20.83
CA ARG A 18 -34.44 9.46 -20.28
C ARG A 18 -33.96 8.03 -20.13
N LYS A 19 -33.18 7.51 -21.07
CA LYS A 19 -32.55 6.18 -20.96
C LYS A 19 -31.56 6.14 -19.78
N MET A 20 -30.68 7.13 -19.62
CA MET A 20 -29.80 7.25 -18.48
C MET A 20 -30.52 7.39 -17.13
N LYS A 21 -31.65 8.12 -17.07
CA LYS A 21 -32.48 8.20 -15.86
C LYS A 21 -33.25 6.91 -15.58
N ARG A 22 -33.64 6.17 -16.58
CA ARG A 22 -34.30 4.86 -16.45
C ARG A 22 -33.33 3.81 -16.02
N ASP A 23 -32.10 3.80 -16.57
CA ASP A 23 -31.01 2.91 -16.15
C ASP A 23 -30.56 3.20 -14.73
N ARG A 24 -30.51 4.46 -14.29
CA ARG A 24 -30.25 4.80 -12.86
C ARG A 24 -31.35 4.35 -11.90
N ARG A 25 -32.62 4.31 -12.32
CA ARG A 25 -33.73 3.83 -11.48
C ARG A 25 -33.79 2.31 -11.39
N SER A 26 -33.30 1.56 -12.38
CA SER A 26 -33.16 0.10 -12.29
C SER A 26 -32.06 -0.36 -11.36
N VAL A 27 -31.11 0.52 -11.01
CA VAL A 27 -29.99 0.22 -10.07
C VAL A 27 -30.42 0.32 -8.59
N VAL A 28 -31.54 0.99 -8.29
CA VAL A 28 -31.99 1.24 -6.88
C VAL A 28 -32.49 -0.04 -6.18
N GLY A 29 -32.67 -1.16 -6.87
CA GLY A 29 -33.12 -2.44 -6.29
C GLY A 29 -32.08 -3.57 -6.34
N VAL A 30 -30.86 -3.32 -6.82
CA VAL A 30 -29.84 -4.36 -6.94
C VAL A 30 -29.26 -4.69 -5.56
N GLN A 31 -29.32 -5.96 -5.18
CA GLN A 31 -28.67 -6.45 -3.95
C GLN A 31 -27.18 -6.08 -4.00
N LYS A 32 -26.62 -5.76 -2.82
CA LYS A 32 -25.22 -5.35 -2.71
C LYS A 32 -24.33 -6.45 -2.11
N LYS A 33 -24.58 -7.70 -2.51
CA LYS A 33 -23.83 -8.86 -1.98
C LYS A 33 -22.35 -8.83 -2.33
N ARG A 34 -21.93 -8.12 -3.39
CA ARG A 34 -20.53 -7.86 -3.73
C ARG A 34 -19.73 -7.21 -2.59
N TYR A 35 -20.40 -6.50 -1.67
CA TYR A 35 -19.76 -5.92 -0.50
C TYR A 35 -19.19 -6.98 0.45
N LEU A 36 -19.68 -8.23 0.42
CA LEU A 36 -19.07 -9.34 1.15
C LEU A 36 -17.62 -9.60 0.68
N VAL A 37 -17.36 -9.41 -0.61
CA VAL A 37 -15.99 -9.52 -1.15
C VAL A 37 -15.14 -8.32 -0.71
N TYR A 38 -15.71 -7.12 -0.64
CA TYR A 38 -14.98 -5.94 -0.12
C TYR A 38 -14.64 -6.11 1.37
N ILE A 39 -15.56 -6.65 2.16
CA ILE A 39 -15.30 -7.03 3.56
C ILE A 39 -14.21 -8.13 3.63
N GLY A 40 -14.25 -9.11 2.73
CA GLY A 40 -13.20 -10.11 2.63
C GLY A 40 -11.82 -9.49 2.34
N LEU A 41 -11.74 -8.48 1.48
CA LEU A 41 -10.50 -7.72 1.22
C LEU A 41 -10.05 -6.92 2.44
N PHE A 42 -10.98 -6.32 3.18
CA PHE A 42 -10.69 -5.66 4.46
C PHE A 42 -10.07 -6.64 5.46
N VAL A 43 -10.71 -7.81 5.67
CA VAL A 43 -10.21 -8.84 6.61
C VAL A 43 -8.85 -9.37 6.17
N LEU A 44 -8.64 -9.59 4.87
CA LEU A 44 -7.36 -10.01 4.30
C LEU A 44 -6.23 -9.05 4.69
N MET A 45 -6.44 -7.75 4.48
CA MET A 45 -5.43 -6.74 4.79
C MET A 45 -5.30 -6.49 6.30
N PHE A 46 -6.38 -6.65 7.04
CA PHE A 46 -6.35 -6.59 8.49
C PHE A 46 -5.42 -7.67 9.07
N ILE A 47 -5.56 -8.93 8.63
CA ILE A 47 -4.68 -10.03 9.05
C ILE A 47 -3.23 -9.76 8.62
N ASN A 48 -3.02 -9.32 7.38
CA ASN A 48 -1.69 -9.01 6.86
C ASN A 48 -0.94 -7.99 7.74
N TYR A 49 -1.61 -6.91 8.15
CA TYR A 49 -1.00 -5.87 8.98
C TYR A 49 -0.98 -6.22 10.46
N LEU A 50 -1.90 -7.07 10.93
CA LEU A 50 -1.85 -7.68 12.25
C LEU A 50 -0.56 -8.50 12.43
N ASP A 51 -0.20 -9.33 11.43
CA ASP A 51 1.02 -10.15 11.46
C ASP A 51 2.29 -9.30 11.48
N ARG A 52 2.29 -8.15 10.80
CA ARG A 52 3.42 -7.20 10.84
C ARG A 52 3.59 -6.57 12.21
N VAL A 53 2.50 -6.13 12.82
CA VAL A 53 2.54 -5.48 14.14
C VAL A 53 2.82 -6.48 15.26
N ASN A 54 2.47 -7.76 15.06
CA ASN A 54 2.73 -8.81 16.05
C ASN A 54 4.23 -8.90 16.38
N LEU A 55 5.10 -8.89 15.36
CA LEU A 55 6.54 -8.92 15.58
C LEU A 55 7.04 -7.68 16.34
N SER A 56 6.53 -6.48 16.01
CA SER A 56 7.02 -5.25 16.64
C SER A 56 6.58 -5.11 18.10
N VAL A 57 5.37 -5.55 18.45
CA VAL A 57 4.88 -5.57 19.85
C VAL A 57 5.57 -6.68 20.67
N ALA A 58 5.85 -7.84 20.04
CA ALA A 58 6.54 -8.96 20.67
C ALA A 58 8.06 -8.75 20.77
N ALA A 59 8.62 -7.70 20.14
CA ALA A 59 10.05 -7.53 19.93
C ALA A 59 10.89 -7.64 21.20
N LYS A 60 10.44 -7.01 22.30
CA LYS A 60 11.15 -7.06 23.60
C LYS A 60 11.23 -8.50 24.12
N SER A 61 10.11 -9.20 24.16
CA SER A 61 10.05 -10.59 24.66
C SER A 61 10.86 -11.55 23.78
N ILE A 62 10.88 -11.34 22.47
CA ILE A 62 11.69 -12.12 21.52
C ILE A 62 13.18 -11.84 21.78
N ALA A 63 13.59 -10.58 21.90
CA ALA A 63 14.96 -10.18 22.16
C ALA A 63 15.47 -10.77 23.49
N GLU A 64 14.67 -10.73 24.54
CA GLU A 64 14.99 -11.35 25.83
C GLU A 64 15.10 -12.88 25.73
N THR A 65 14.20 -13.55 25.00
CA THR A 65 14.21 -15.01 24.85
C THR A 65 15.45 -15.55 24.17
N TYR A 66 15.98 -14.82 23.18
CA TYR A 66 17.11 -15.27 22.37
C TYR A 66 18.39 -14.46 22.62
N SER A 67 18.37 -13.54 23.61
CA SER A 67 19.49 -12.63 23.91
C SER A 67 19.95 -11.83 22.69
N LEU A 68 19.00 -11.31 21.90
CA LEU A 68 19.26 -10.60 20.65
C LEU A 68 19.64 -9.14 20.89
N SER A 69 20.64 -8.67 20.16
CA SER A 69 21.00 -7.26 20.13
C SER A 69 19.97 -6.43 19.33
N PRO A 70 19.95 -5.10 19.50
CA PRO A 70 19.13 -4.23 18.63
C PRO A 70 19.46 -4.38 17.15
N ILE A 71 20.71 -4.72 16.80
CA ILE A 71 21.13 -4.97 15.42
C ILE A 71 20.44 -6.23 14.87
N ASP A 72 20.44 -7.33 15.64
CA ASP A 72 19.77 -8.57 15.26
C ASP A 72 18.27 -8.36 15.03
N MET A 73 17.63 -7.61 15.94
CA MET A 73 16.22 -7.25 15.80
C MET A 73 15.97 -6.40 14.55
N GLY A 74 16.87 -5.46 14.22
CA GLY A 74 16.79 -4.68 12.99
C GLY A 74 16.80 -5.54 11.73
N TYR A 75 17.65 -6.57 11.69
CA TYR A 75 17.69 -7.54 10.59
C TYR A 75 16.43 -8.41 10.53
N ILE A 76 15.91 -8.88 11.66
CA ILE A 76 14.66 -9.65 11.72
C ILE A 76 13.47 -8.81 11.21
N PHE A 77 13.36 -7.55 11.61
CA PHE A 77 12.33 -6.63 11.12
C PHE A 77 12.45 -6.38 9.62
N SER A 78 13.66 -6.29 9.10
CA SER A 78 13.91 -6.01 7.69
C SER A 78 13.75 -7.26 6.80
N ALA A 79 13.97 -8.46 7.33
CA ALA A 79 14.04 -9.70 6.56
C ALA A 79 12.81 -9.93 5.67
N PHE A 80 11.61 -9.66 6.17
CA PHE A 80 10.40 -9.84 5.37
C PHE A 80 10.36 -8.90 4.15
N LEU A 81 10.89 -7.67 4.27
CA LEU A 81 10.91 -6.71 3.17
C LEU A 81 11.85 -7.14 2.04
N TRP A 82 12.91 -7.90 2.33
CA TRP A 82 13.83 -8.38 1.30
C TRP A 82 13.12 -9.27 0.29
N THR A 83 12.42 -10.28 0.79
CA THR A 83 11.67 -11.21 -0.05
C THR A 83 10.38 -10.58 -0.60
N TYR A 84 9.70 -9.74 0.19
CA TYR A 84 8.54 -8.99 -0.25
C TYR A 84 8.87 -8.15 -1.49
N LEU A 85 9.97 -7.40 -1.48
CA LEU A 85 10.39 -6.54 -2.57
C LEU A 85 10.72 -7.33 -3.84
N VAL A 86 11.48 -8.42 -3.70
CA VAL A 86 11.86 -9.29 -4.83
C VAL A 86 10.65 -10.00 -5.42
N CYS A 87 9.73 -10.47 -4.57
CA CYS A 87 8.57 -11.26 -5.00
C CYS A 87 7.38 -10.42 -5.46
N LEU A 88 7.35 -9.09 -5.24
CA LEU A 88 6.22 -8.23 -5.56
C LEU A 88 5.82 -8.33 -7.06
N ILE A 89 6.79 -8.24 -7.96
CA ILE A 89 6.56 -8.34 -9.41
C ILE A 89 6.18 -9.77 -9.83
N PRO A 90 6.93 -10.82 -9.46
CA PRO A 90 6.54 -12.20 -9.72
C PRO A 90 5.13 -12.54 -9.24
N MET A 91 4.74 -12.12 -8.04
CA MET A 91 3.42 -12.38 -7.49
C MET A 91 2.31 -11.63 -8.24
N GLY A 92 2.59 -10.43 -8.76
CA GLY A 92 1.68 -9.73 -9.66
C GLY A 92 1.42 -10.53 -10.95
N LEU A 93 2.47 -11.07 -11.56
CA LEU A 93 2.36 -11.92 -12.77
C LEU A 93 1.62 -13.23 -12.48
N LEU A 94 1.88 -13.85 -11.34
CA LEU A 94 1.18 -15.05 -10.90
C LEU A 94 -0.30 -14.76 -10.64
N ALA A 95 -0.63 -13.61 -10.04
CA ALA A 95 -2.01 -13.19 -9.85
C ALA A 95 -2.73 -12.99 -11.19
N ASP A 96 -2.05 -12.46 -12.21
CA ASP A 96 -2.62 -12.34 -13.56
C ASP A 96 -2.84 -13.70 -14.22
N ARG A 97 -1.93 -14.65 -14.04
CA ARG A 97 -2.01 -15.98 -14.63
C ARG A 97 -3.03 -16.90 -13.96
N TYR A 98 -3.00 -16.99 -12.64
CA TYR A 98 -3.81 -17.96 -11.88
C TYR A 98 -5.11 -17.37 -11.32
N GLY A 99 -5.26 -16.04 -11.36
CA GLY A 99 -6.44 -15.33 -10.88
C GLY A 99 -6.40 -15.02 -9.37
N GLY A 100 -7.22 -14.04 -8.98
CA GLY A 100 -7.25 -13.52 -7.60
C GLY A 100 -7.57 -14.57 -6.55
N ARG A 101 -8.46 -15.55 -6.85
CA ARG A 101 -8.82 -16.63 -5.92
C ARG A 101 -7.61 -17.46 -5.52
N ALA A 102 -6.96 -18.08 -6.51
CA ALA A 102 -5.89 -19.05 -6.28
C ALA A 102 -4.71 -18.39 -5.54
N ILE A 103 -4.27 -17.24 -6.02
CA ILE A 103 -3.16 -16.52 -5.40
C ILE A 103 -3.49 -16.11 -3.97
N THR A 104 -4.69 -15.58 -3.71
CA THR A 104 -5.05 -15.14 -2.35
C THR A 104 -5.02 -16.28 -1.35
N TYR A 105 -5.69 -17.41 -1.60
CA TYR A 105 -5.72 -18.47 -0.58
C TYR A 105 -4.36 -19.17 -0.40
N THR A 106 -3.59 -19.36 -1.46
CA THR A 106 -2.28 -20.02 -1.37
C THR A 106 -1.26 -19.15 -0.63
N THR A 107 -1.21 -17.86 -0.96
CA THR A 107 -0.25 -16.95 -0.33
C THR A 107 -0.68 -16.58 1.08
N LEU A 108 -1.98 -16.41 1.36
CA LEU A 108 -2.51 -16.25 2.72
C LEU A 108 -2.17 -17.46 3.59
N GLY A 109 -2.36 -18.68 3.07
CA GLY A 109 -1.94 -19.89 3.76
C GLY A 109 -0.44 -19.93 4.04
N LEU A 110 0.38 -19.57 3.04
CA LEU A 110 1.84 -19.54 3.15
C LEU A 110 2.31 -18.59 4.25
N TRP A 111 1.85 -17.31 4.23
CA TRP A 111 2.31 -16.37 5.24
C TRP A 111 1.75 -16.67 6.64
N SER A 112 0.53 -17.23 6.74
CA SER A 112 -0.05 -17.64 8.02
C SER A 112 0.73 -18.80 8.65
N LEU A 113 1.14 -19.78 7.84
CA LEU A 113 2.04 -20.86 8.29
C LEU A 113 3.42 -20.33 8.69
N ALA A 114 3.95 -19.32 7.96
CA ALA A 114 5.19 -18.65 8.35
C ALA A 114 5.03 -17.87 9.68
N GLY A 115 3.85 -17.31 9.95
CA GLY A 115 3.50 -16.73 11.24
C GLY A 115 3.53 -17.77 12.37
N ILE A 116 2.88 -18.92 12.18
CA ILE A 116 2.94 -20.05 13.12
C ILE A 116 4.38 -20.51 13.31
N TRP A 117 5.16 -20.62 12.25
CA TRP A 117 6.58 -20.95 12.34
C TRP A 117 7.38 -19.92 13.15
N THR A 118 7.04 -18.63 13.05
CA THR A 118 7.65 -17.59 13.88
C THR A 118 7.45 -17.89 15.38
N GLY A 119 6.24 -18.28 15.80
CA GLY A 119 5.96 -18.73 17.18
C GLY A 119 6.73 -20.00 17.58
N ALA A 120 6.91 -20.93 16.64
CA ALA A 120 7.63 -22.20 16.83
C ALA A 120 9.16 -22.07 16.68
N ALA A 121 9.69 -20.90 16.32
CA ALA A 121 11.11 -20.71 16.13
C ALA A 121 11.89 -21.04 17.44
N THR A 122 13.04 -21.67 17.28
CA THR A 122 13.92 -22.07 18.40
C THR A 122 15.28 -21.38 18.38
N SER A 123 15.55 -20.61 17.31
CA SER A 123 16.82 -19.91 17.11
C SER A 123 16.65 -18.65 16.28
N TYR A 124 17.64 -17.75 16.31
CA TYR A 124 17.71 -16.58 15.43
C TYR A 124 17.53 -16.95 13.95
N GLY A 125 18.26 -17.97 13.47
CA GLY A 125 18.15 -18.40 12.06
C GLY A 125 16.77 -18.89 11.67
N SER A 126 16.09 -19.64 12.55
CA SER A 126 14.73 -20.09 12.35
C SER A 126 13.75 -18.92 12.31
N LEU A 127 13.89 -17.96 13.23
CA LEU A 127 13.07 -16.75 13.28
C LEU A 127 13.28 -15.90 12.02
N PHE A 128 14.53 -15.68 11.60
CA PHE A 128 14.88 -14.94 10.40
C PHE A 128 14.30 -15.61 9.12
N ALA A 129 14.45 -16.93 9.00
CA ALA A 129 13.92 -17.70 7.86
C ALA A 129 12.39 -17.63 7.78
N SER A 130 11.69 -17.70 8.92
CA SER A 130 10.23 -17.57 8.95
C SER A 130 9.78 -16.18 8.42
N ARG A 131 10.55 -15.10 8.70
CA ARG A 131 10.26 -13.76 8.20
C ARG A 131 10.49 -13.63 6.69
N LEU A 132 11.51 -14.31 6.14
CA LEU A 132 11.71 -14.38 4.68
C LEU A 132 10.52 -15.06 3.99
N VAL A 133 10.05 -16.21 4.52
CA VAL A 133 8.90 -16.92 3.95
C VAL A 133 7.62 -16.10 4.06
N LEU A 134 7.42 -15.40 5.17
CA LEU A 134 6.30 -14.49 5.37
C LEU A 134 6.28 -13.39 4.29
N GLY A 135 7.44 -12.78 3.99
CA GLY A 135 7.56 -11.75 2.95
C GLY A 135 7.19 -12.26 1.55
N ILE A 136 7.55 -13.51 1.21
CA ILE A 136 7.12 -14.14 -0.06
C ILE A 136 5.59 -14.20 -0.13
N GLY A 137 4.93 -14.70 0.92
CA GLY A 137 3.49 -14.81 0.97
C GLY A 137 2.78 -13.45 0.90
N GLU A 138 3.19 -12.50 1.73
CA GLU A 138 2.54 -11.19 1.82
C GLU A 138 2.69 -10.33 0.55
N SER A 139 3.72 -10.55 -0.27
CA SER A 139 3.97 -9.78 -1.49
C SER A 139 2.84 -9.86 -2.52
N ALA A 140 1.98 -10.89 -2.44
CA ALA A 140 0.81 -11.05 -3.30
C ALA A 140 -0.39 -10.20 -2.90
N SER A 141 -0.46 -9.68 -1.67
CA SER A 141 -1.68 -9.11 -1.07
C SER A 141 -2.26 -7.95 -1.88
N TYR A 142 -1.45 -6.94 -2.23
CA TYR A 142 -1.90 -5.81 -3.04
C TYR A 142 -2.16 -6.17 -4.51
N PRO A 143 -1.29 -6.91 -5.23
CA PRO A 143 -1.58 -7.37 -6.57
C PRO A 143 -2.87 -8.20 -6.68
N ALA A 144 -3.05 -9.17 -5.79
CA ALA A 144 -4.26 -9.99 -5.76
C ALA A 144 -5.51 -9.18 -5.40
N GLY A 145 -5.41 -8.30 -4.39
CA GLY A 145 -6.49 -7.39 -4.01
C GLY A 145 -6.92 -6.49 -5.16
N GLY A 146 -5.97 -5.86 -5.86
CA GLY A 146 -6.24 -5.05 -7.04
C GLY A 146 -6.91 -5.82 -8.17
N LYS A 147 -6.54 -7.11 -8.38
CA LYS A 147 -7.21 -7.98 -9.35
C LYS A 147 -8.64 -8.30 -8.93
N ILE A 148 -8.86 -8.67 -7.67
CA ILE A 148 -10.20 -8.95 -7.13
C ILE A 148 -11.11 -7.72 -7.25
N ILE A 149 -10.60 -6.52 -6.96
CA ILE A 149 -11.33 -5.27 -7.13
C ILE A 149 -11.75 -5.08 -8.59
N ARG A 150 -10.85 -5.33 -9.55
CA ARG A 150 -11.18 -5.26 -10.98
C ARG A 150 -12.21 -6.31 -11.40
N GLU A 151 -12.20 -7.48 -10.77
CA GLU A 151 -13.14 -8.57 -11.06
C GLU A 151 -14.54 -8.31 -10.50
N TRP A 152 -14.66 -7.71 -9.31
CA TRP A 152 -15.89 -7.61 -8.54
C TRP A 152 -16.50 -6.22 -8.47
N ALA A 153 -15.70 -5.17 -8.58
CA ALA A 153 -16.17 -3.82 -8.41
C ALA A 153 -16.56 -3.19 -9.76
N PRO A 154 -17.84 -2.74 -9.91
CA PRO A 154 -18.23 -1.83 -10.97
C PRO A 154 -17.31 -0.61 -11.02
N GLN A 155 -17.14 0.02 -12.19
CA GLN A 155 -16.21 1.15 -12.36
C GLN A 155 -16.42 2.26 -11.32
N GLY A 156 -17.69 2.60 -11.04
CA GLY A 156 -18.05 3.63 -10.07
C GLY A 156 -17.76 3.26 -8.60
N GLU A 157 -17.53 1.98 -8.28
CA GLU A 157 -17.31 1.49 -6.91
C GLU A 157 -15.88 1.04 -6.63
N ARG A 158 -14.98 1.06 -7.62
CA ARG A 158 -13.57 0.65 -7.44
C ARG A 158 -12.85 1.42 -6.34
N GLY A 159 -13.17 2.72 -6.22
CA GLY A 159 -12.66 3.56 -5.13
C GLY A 159 -13.10 3.06 -3.75
N ILE A 160 -14.38 2.69 -3.61
CA ILE A 160 -14.92 2.14 -2.36
C ILE A 160 -14.25 0.80 -2.03
N ALA A 161 -14.15 -0.12 -3.00
CA ALA A 161 -13.50 -1.40 -2.80
C ALA A 161 -12.01 -1.26 -2.40
N SER A 162 -11.30 -0.29 -3.01
CA SER A 162 -9.92 0.05 -2.63
C SER A 162 -9.85 0.66 -1.22
N ALA A 163 -10.86 1.45 -0.83
CA ALA A 163 -10.94 1.98 0.52
C ALA A 163 -11.10 0.86 1.55
N PHE A 164 -11.96 -0.16 1.31
CA PHE A 164 -12.06 -1.33 2.19
C PHE A 164 -10.71 -2.04 2.36
N LEU A 165 -9.97 -2.26 1.26
CA LEU A 165 -8.64 -2.87 1.29
C LEU A 165 -7.68 -2.06 2.19
N ASN A 166 -7.60 -0.75 2.00
CA ASN A 166 -6.68 0.10 2.77
C ASN A 166 -7.13 0.32 4.22
N CYS A 167 -8.44 0.41 4.48
CA CYS A 167 -8.97 0.48 5.85
C CYS A 167 -8.63 -0.81 6.63
N GLY A 168 -8.61 -1.97 5.97
CA GLY A 168 -8.11 -3.21 6.57
C GLY A 168 -6.67 -3.08 7.05
N ALA A 169 -5.79 -2.50 6.24
CA ALA A 169 -4.39 -2.28 6.61
C ALA A 169 -4.23 -1.38 7.84
N HIS A 170 -4.92 -0.24 7.87
CA HIS A 170 -4.88 0.67 9.01
C HIS A 170 -5.54 0.05 10.27
N GLY A 171 -6.65 -0.68 10.08
CA GLY A 171 -7.30 -1.42 11.17
C GLY A 171 -6.38 -2.48 11.77
N GLY A 172 -5.63 -3.21 10.93
CA GLY A 172 -4.64 -4.18 11.37
C GLY A 172 -3.51 -3.57 12.20
N LEU A 173 -3.03 -2.38 11.83
CA LEU A 173 -2.04 -1.67 12.64
C LEU A 173 -2.64 -1.15 13.96
N CYS A 174 -3.78 -0.49 13.92
CA CYS A 174 -4.39 0.15 15.08
C CYS A 174 -4.97 -0.88 16.05
N VAL A 175 -5.98 -1.64 15.62
CA VAL A 175 -6.66 -2.63 16.48
C VAL A 175 -5.74 -3.82 16.75
N GLY A 176 -4.92 -4.21 15.76
CA GLY A 176 -3.95 -5.29 15.88
C GLY A 176 -2.92 -5.05 16.97
N SER A 177 -2.42 -3.81 17.14
CA SER A 177 -1.47 -3.49 18.22
C SER A 177 -2.05 -3.79 19.61
N VAL A 178 -3.30 -3.40 19.84
CA VAL A 178 -3.99 -3.67 21.11
C VAL A 178 -4.26 -5.16 21.30
N LEU A 179 -4.76 -5.82 20.25
CA LEU A 179 -5.08 -7.24 20.28
C LEU A 179 -3.83 -8.08 20.57
N VAL A 180 -2.74 -7.80 19.89
CA VAL A 180 -1.46 -8.51 20.11
C VAL A 180 -0.92 -8.24 21.51
N GLY A 181 -0.95 -6.99 21.99
CA GLY A 181 -0.55 -6.67 23.36
C GLY A 181 -1.33 -7.46 24.40
N ALA A 182 -2.66 -7.61 24.22
CA ALA A 182 -3.50 -8.42 25.08
C ALA A 182 -3.19 -9.93 24.97
N LEU A 183 -2.96 -10.45 23.76
CA LEU A 183 -2.59 -11.85 23.56
C LEU A 183 -1.25 -12.18 24.22
N ILE A 184 -0.25 -11.31 24.08
CA ILE A 184 1.08 -11.52 24.70
C ILE A 184 0.98 -11.48 26.21
N LEU A 185 0.18 -10.56 26.76
CA LEU A 185 0.00 -10.44 28.21
C LEU A 185 -0.65 -11.70 28.80
N GLN A 186 -1.63 -12.29 28.11
CA GLN A 186 -2.40 -13.44 28.62
C GLN A 186 -1.73 -14.79 28.35
N PHE A 187 -1.12 -14.95 27.18
CA PHE A 187 -0.67 -16.25 26.70
C PHE A 187 0.83 -16.32 26.41
N GLY A 188 1.50 -15.18 26.24
CA GLY A 188 2.87 -15.12 25.82
C GLY A 188 3.04 -14.76 24.33
N TRP A 189 4.30 -14.43 23.94
CA TRP A 189 4.57 -13.97 22.60
C TRP A 189 4.48 -15.08 21.53
N ARG A 190 4.81 -16.33 21.88
CA ARG A 190 4.73 -17.48 20.95
C ARG A 190 3.29 -17.77 20.57
N GLU A 191 2.43 -17.80 21.56
CA GLU A 191 1.01 -18.06 21.42
C GLU A 191 0.31 -16.97 20.63
N SER A 192 0.75 -15.71 20.71
CA SER A 192 0.24 -14.63 19.87
C SER A 192 0.43 -14.95 18.38
N PHE A 193 1.59 -15.50 17.98
CA PHE A 193 1.85 -15.94 16.60
C PHE A 193 1.05 -17.17 16.21
N TYR A 194 0.87 -18.13 17.11
CA TYR A 194 0.02 -19.30 16.83
C TYR A 194 -1.43 -18.88 16.60
N ILE A 195 -1.96 -18.00 17.44
CA ILE A 195 -3.35 -17.54 17.34
C ILE A 195 -3.56 -16.72 16.07
N THR A 196 -2.71 -15.72 15.79
CA THR A 196 -2.85 -14.88 14.60
C THR A 196 -2.64 -15.67 13.31
N GLY A 197 -1.66 -16.58 13.29
CA GLY A 197 -1.44 -17.48 12.17
C GLY A 197 -2.59 -18.46 11.96
N ALA A 198 -3.18 -19.01 13.02
CA ALA A 198 -4.35 -19.88 12.92
C ALA A 198 -5.57 -19.13 12.34
N ILE A 199 -5.80 -17.86 12.76
CA ILE A 199 -6.84 -17.00 12.18
C ILE A 199 -6.61 -16.85 10.67
N GLY A 200 -5.37 -16.62 10.25
CA GLY A 200 -5.01 -16.50 8.84
C GLY A 200 -5.24 -17.81 8.06
N VAL A 201 -4.89 -18.97 8.63
CA VAL A 201 -5.17 -20.28 8.01
C VAL A 201 -6.67 -20.50 7.85
N VAL A 202 -7.48 -20.20 8.88
CA VAL A 202 -8.95 -20.29 8.81
C VAL A 202 -9.48 -19.38 7.71
N MET A 203 -8.98 -18.17 7.60
CA MET A 203 -9.37 -17.25 6.53
C MET A 203 -8.93 -17.76 5.14
N ALA A 204 -7.76 -18.40 5.00
CA ALA A 204 -7.32 -19.01 3.74
C ALA A 204 -8.28 -20.13 3.31
N ILE A 205 -8.68 -20.99 4.24
CA ILE A 205 -9.66 -22.06 4.01
C ILE A 205 -11.02 -21.46 3.65
N ALA A 206 -11.48 -20.45 4.38
CA ALA A 206 -12.73 -19.75 4.09
C ALA A 206 -12.69 -19.10 2.70
N TRP A 207 -11.58 -18.47 2.34
CA TRP A 207 -11.41 -17.89 1.00
C TRP A 207 -11.45 -18.94 -0.10
N PHE A 208 -10.75 -20.05 0.08
CA PHE A 208 -10.80 -21.19 -0.84
C PHE A 208 -12.23 -21.75 -1.00
N ALA A 209 -12.97 -21.88 0.11
CA ALA A 209 -14.30 -22.47 0.10
C ALA A 209 -15.38 -21.53 -0.45
N LEU A 210 -15.35 -20.25 -0.06
CA LEU A 210 -16.45 -19.29 -0.28
C LEU A 210 -16.25 -18.37 -1.47
N TYR A 211 -15.00 -17.96 -1.75
CA TYR A 211 -14.74 -17.04 -2.86
C TYR A 211 -14.96 -17.75 -4.21
N ARG A 212 -15.73 -17.10 -5.07
CA ARG A 212 -15.95 -17.50 -6.47
C ARG A 212 -15.79 -16.27 -7.36
N ARG A 213 -15.56 -16.45 -8.64
CA ARG A 213 -15.65 -15.34 -9.61
C ARG A 213 -17.11 -14.92 -9.77
N PRO A 214 -17.42 -13.67 -10.18
CA PRO A 214 -18.78 -13.20 -10.37
C PRO A 214 -19.62 -14.13 -11.25
N GLU A 215 -19.01 -14.72 -12.29
CA GLU A 215 -19.66 -15.66 -13.22
C GLU A 215 -20.12 -16.95 -12.53
N GLN A 216 -19.41 -17.37 -11.50
CA GLN A 216 -19.57 -18.66 -10.79
C GLN A 216 -20.28 -18.51 -9.44
N ALA A 217 -20.50 -17.27 -8.98
CA ALA A 217 -21.07 -17.00 -7.67
C ALA A 217 -22.60 -17.24 -7.67
N SER A 218 -23.01 -18.42 -7.20
CA SER A 218 -24.44 -18.81 -7.14
C SER A 218 -25.28 -17.95 -6.20
N TRP A 219 -24.64 -17.34 -5.20
CA TRP A 219 -25.29 -16.45 -4.24
C TRP A 219 -25.55 -15.03 -4.76
N LEU A 220 -25.03 -14.71 -5.95
CA LEU A 220 -25.18 -13.40 -6.59
C LEU A 220 -26.47 -13.39 -7.42
N SER A 221 -27.27 -12.30 -7.31
CA SER A 221 -28.46 -12.14 -8.16
C SER A 221 -28.05 -11.87 -9.63
N ASP A 222 -28.89 -12.29 -10.57
CA ASP A 222 -28.61 -12.10 -12.01
C ASP A 222 -28.47 -10.62 -12.37
N ALA A 223 -29.25 -9.74 -11.74
CA ALA A 223 -29.16 -8.29 -11.95
C ALA A 223 -27.82 -7.74 -11.46
N GLU A 224 -27.33 -8.18 -10.30
CA GLU A 224 -26.03 -7.76 -9.76
C GLU A 224 -24.88 -8.32 -10.58
N ARG A 225 -24.97 -9.59 -11.00
CA ARG A 225 -24.01 -10.24 -11.89
C ARG A 225 -23.91 -9.48 -13.23
N ALA A 226 -25.05 -9.15 -13.85
CA ALA A 226 -25.09 -8.41 -15.09
C ALA A 226 -24.45 -7.01 -14.94
N LEU A 227 -24.72 -6.31 -13.83
CA LEU A 227 -24.10 -5.02 -13.53
C LEU A 227 -22.57 -5.13 -13.44
N ILE A 228 -22.06 -6.09 -12.65
CA ILE A 228 -20.63 -6.30 -12.47
C ILE A 228 -19.95 -6.62 -13.82
N LEU A 229 -20.52 -7.54 -14.59
CA LEU A 229 -19.94 -7.97 -15.88
C LEU A 229 -20.00 -6.87 -16.94
N SER A 230 -21.09 -6.09 -17.00
CA SER A 230 -21.24 -4.99 -17.97
C SER A 230 -20.29 -3.81 -17.69
N GLU A 231 -20.02 -3.53 -16.42
CA GLU A 231 -19.11 -2.44 -16.02
C GLU A 231 -17.67 -2.89 -15.75
N ARG A 232 -17.40 -4.18 -15.83
CA ARG A 232 -16.05 -4.72 -15.65
C ARG A 232 -15.06 -4.07 -16.61
N GLY A 233 -15.54 -3.56 -17.74
CA GLY A 233 -14.75 -3.15 -18.89
C GLY A 233 -14.12 -4.41 -19.50
N GLU A 234 -14.27 -4.59 -20.79
CA GLU A 234 -13.39 -5.51 -21.48
C GLU A 234 -11.97 -5.18 -21.03
N THR A 235 -11.22 -6.19 -20.63
CA THR A 235 -9.77 -6.07 -20.59
C THR A 235 -9.40 -5.74 -22.02
N ALA A 236 -9.39 -4.44 -22.34
CA ALA A 236 -8.91 -4.03 -23.66
C ALA A 236 -7.59 -4.80 -23.83
N PRO A 237 -7.43 -5.53 -24.93
CA PRO A 237 -6.17 -6.23 -25.21
C PRO A 237 -5.10 -5.20 -24.86
N ARG A 238 -4.21 -5.52 -23.92
CA ARG A 238 -3.16 -4.63 -23.46
C ARG A 238 -2.61 -4.00 -24.73
N ALA A 239 -3.01 -2.75 -25.02
CA ALA A 239 -2.70 -2.10 -26.29
C ALA A 239 -1.20 -2.34 -26.45
N ALA A 240 -0.78 -2.95 -27.56
CA ALA A 240 0.58 -3.38 -27.77
C ALA A 240 1.47 -2.21 -27.37
N THR A 241 2.19 -2.35 -26.25
CA THR A 241 3.09 -1.31 -25.80
C THR A 241 4.25 -1.34 -26.76
N ASP A 242 4.53 -0.22 -27.40
CA ASP A 242 5.64 -0.11 -28.38
C ASP A 242 7.01 -0.44 -27.75
N MET A 243 7.05 -0.54 -26.41
CA MET A 243 8.25 -0.86 -25.64
C MET A 243 7.99 -2.05 -24.70
N THR A 244 9.01 -2.89 -24.54
CA THR A 244 8.99 -3.93 -23.51
C THR A 244 8.97 -3.29 -22.11
N PRO A 245 8.40 -3.97 -21.08
CA PRO A 245 8.42 -3.46 -19.71
C PRO A 245 9.82 -3.11 -19.20
N LEU A 246 10.84 -3.84 -19.63
CA LEU A 246 12.24 -3.60 -19.27
C LEU A 246 12.77 -2.29 -19.90
N ASN A 247 12.43 -2.01 -21.14
CA ASN A 247 12.82 -0.79 -21.81
C ASN A 247 12.09 0.42 -21.21
N ALA A 248 10.80 0.26 -20.87
CA ALA A 248 10.05 1.28 -20.13
C ALA A 248 10.70 1.57 -18.76
N LEU A 249 11.08 0.53 -18.01
CA LEU A 249 11.80 0.68 -16.73
C LEU A 249 13.13 1.43 -16.90
N LYS A 250 13.94 1.07 -17.92
CA LYS A 250 15.18 1.78 -18.23
C LYS A 250 14.95 3.24 -18.59
N GLY A 251 13.88 3.55 -19.33
CA GLY A 251 13.50 4.92 -19.66
C GLY A 251 13.08 5.72 -18.41
N LEU A 252 12.28 5.11 -17.53
CA LEU A 252 11.86 5.71 -16.27
C LEU A 252 13.05 6.00 -15.33
N LEU A 253 13.99 5.08 -15.21
CA LEU A 253 15.21 5.26 -14.40
C LEU A 253 16.14 6.36 -14.92
N ARG A 254 16.00 6.77 -16.18
CA ARG A 254 16.74 7.91 -16.76
C ARG A 254 16.01 9.25 -16.56
N SER A 255 14.76 9.23 -16.14
CA SER A 255 13.98 10.44 -15.92
C SER A 255 14.31 11.07 -14.54
N PRO A 256 14.85 12.31 -14.49
CA PRO A 256 15.11 12.97 -13.22
C PRO A 256 13.86 13.16 -12.37
N SER A 257 12.71 13.43 -13.00
CA SER A 257 11.43 13.55 -12.30
C SER A 257 11.02 12.21 -11.66
N MET A 258 11.19 11.10 -12.35
CA MET A 258 10.87 9.77 -11.80
C MET A 258 11.79 9.40 -10.63
N LEU A 259 13.08 9.69 -10.75
CA LEU A 259 14.04 9.46 -9.65
C LEU A 259 13.72 10.34 -8.43
N ALA A 260 13.36 11.59 -8.64
CA ALA A 260 12.95 12.49 -7.55
C ALA A 260 11.68 11.98 -6.84
N LEU A 261 10.69 11.51 -7.59
CA LEU A 261 9.47 10.90 -7.03
C LEU A 261 9.81 9.64 -6.22
N ALA A 262 10.67 8.74 -6.76
CA ALA A 262 11.08 7.52 -6.09
C ALA A 262 11.89 7.79 -4.82
N LEU A 263 12.81 8.76 -4.84
CA LEU A 263 13.57 9.19 -3.66
C LEU A 263 12.66 9.80 -2.59
N THR A 264 11.72 10.66 -3.00
CA THR A 264 10.71 11.24 -2.08
C THR A 264 9.88 10.15 -1.42
N GLN A 265 9.44 9.14 -2.21
CA GLN A 265 8.73 7.98 -1.70
C GLN A 265 9.59 7.19 -0.72
N GLY A 266 10.89 7.07 -0.99
CA GLY A 266 11.88 6.43 -0.11
C GLY A 266 11.99 7.13 1.23
N CYS A 267 12.18 8.45 1.24
CA CYS A 267 12.29 9.24 2.47
C CYS A 267 11.03 9.10 3.35
N ALA A 268 9.85 9.15 2.75
CA ALA A 268 8.58 8.92 3.44
C ALA A 268 8.45 7.46 3.93
N GLY A 269 8.83 6.49 3.09
CA GLY A 269 8.82 5.07 3.41
C GLY A 269 9.74 4.71 4.58
N TYR A 270 10.92 5.31 4.65
CA TYR A 270 11.83 5.14 5.80
C TYR A 270 11.13 5.44 7.12
N THR A 271 10.47 6.59 7.22
CA THR A 271 9.77 7.02 8.43
C THR A 271 8.59 6.10 8.76
N LEU A 272 7.82 5.68 7.74
CA LEU A 272 6.70 4.75 7.94
C LEU A 272 7.20 3.42 8.54
N TYR A 273 8.26 2.84 7.98
CA TYR A 273 8.80 1.56 8.45
C TYR A 273 9.57 1.67 9.77
N LEU A 274 10.20 2.82 10.06
CA LEU A 274 10.76 3.10 11.38
C LEU A 274 9.67 2.94 12.46
N PHE A 275 8.55 3.61 12.29
CA PHE A 275 7.46 3.51 13.28
C PHE A 275 6.82 2.12 13.30
N MET A 276 6.57 1.51 12.12
CA MET A 276 5.93 0.21 12.08
C MET A 276 6.75 -0.88 12.78
N THR A 277 8.06 -0.74 12.83
CA THR A 277 8.94 -1.75 13.42
C THR A 277 9.38 -1.41 14.84
N TRP A 278 9.74 -0.15 15.10
CA TRP A 278 10.42 0.22 16.35
C TRP A 278 9.56 1.05 17.33
N LEU A 279 8.37 1.53 16.94
CA LEU A 279 7.53 2.33 17.83
C LEU A 279 7.18 1.60 19.14
N PRO A 280 6.73 0.32 19.14
CA PRO A 280 6.46 -0.37 20.39
C PRO A 280 7.74 -0.50 21.26
N SER A 281 8.87 -0.83 20.65
CA SER A 281 10.15 -0.95 21.37
C SER A 281 10.60 0.40 21.96
N TYR A 282 10.42 1.49 21.22
CA TYR A 282 10.68 2.85 21.70
C TYR A 282 9.84 3.18 22.94
N LEU A 283 8.53 2.94 22.88
CA LEU A 283 7.60 3.22 23.98
C LEU A 283 7.93 2.35 25.22
N ALA A 284 8.21 1.07 25.02
CA ALA A 284 8.58 0.17 26.11
C ALA A 284 9.91 0.57 26.76
N ALA A 285 10.92 0.91 25.97
CA ALA A 285 12.26 1.23 26.48
C ALA A 285 12.32 2.60 27.15
N THR A 286 11.67 3.63 26.59
CA THR A 286 11.80 5.01 27.07
C THR A 286 10.78 5.38 28.15
N ARG A 287 9.66 4.67 28.21
CA ARG A 287 8.55 4.97 29.13
C ARG A 287 8.23 3.84 30.11
N GLY A 288 8.97 2.74 30.05
CA GLY A 288 8.77 1.60 30.96
C GLY A 288 7.37 0.97 30.86
N LEU A 289 6.73 1.07 29.69
CA LEU A 289 5.38 0.56 29.49
C LEU A 289 5.39 -0.96 29.46
N ASP A 290 4.41 -1.57 30.11
CA ASP A 290 4.11 -2.99 29.95
C ASP A 290 3.60 -3.29 28.51
N VAL A 291 3.54 -4.58 28.15
CA VAL A 291 3.23 -4.99 26.78
C VAL A 291 1.83 -4.55 26.33
N LEU A 292 0.84 -4.54 27.22
CA LEU A 292 -0.52 -4.11 26.90
C LEU A 292 -0.58 -2.59 26.67
N LYS A 293 0.02 -1.81 27.58
CA LYS A 293 0.11 -0.36 27.41
C LYS A 293 0.92 0.00 26.17
N THR A 294 2.01 -0.71 25.89
CA THR A 294 2.79 -0.56 24.65
C THR A 294 1.90 -0.76 23.41
N GLY A 295 1.07 -1.80 23.39
CA GLY A 295 0.11 -2.03 22.32
C GLY A 295 -0.93 -0.92 22.19
N LEU A 296 -1.50 -0.45 23.32
CA LEU A 296 -2.48 0.64 23.35
C LEU A 296 -1.89 1.97 22.84
N PHE A 297 -0.73 2.37 23.35
CA PHE A 297 -0.09 3.61 22.91
C PHE A 297 0.39 3.50 21.46
N SER A 298 0.89 2.36 21.02
CA SER A 298 1.24 2.17 19.60
C SER A 298 0.04 2.26 18.67
N ALA A 299 -1.17 1.93 19.12
CA ALA A 299 -2.40 2.02 18.33
C ALA A 299 -2.82 3.46 18.03
N ILE A 300 -2.56 4.40 18.95
CA ILE A 300 -3.00 5.80 18.86
C ILE A 300 -2.49 6.48 17.59
N PRO A 301 -1.16 6.49 17.28
CA PRO A 301 -0.66 7.12 16.07
C PRO A 301 -1.24 6.54 14.79
N TYR A 302 -1.45 5.23 14.72
CA TYR A 302 -2.04 4.59 13.54
C TYR A 302 -3.52 4.95 13.36
N GLY A 303 -4.29 4.97 14.45
CA GLY A 303 -5.70 5.37 14.42
C GLY A 303 -5.88 6.85 14.04
N VAL A 304 -5.10 7.73 14.67
CA VAL A 304 -5.11 9.16 14.37
C VAL A 304 -4.63 9.43 12.93
N ALA A 305 -3.57 8.75 12.48
CA ALA A 305 -3.08 8.88 11.12
C ALA A 305 -4.10 8.44 10.08
N ALA A 306 -4.88 7.40 10.34
CA ALA A 306 -5.95 6.96 9.46
C ALA A 306 -7.03 8.04 9.30
N ILE A 307 -7.48 8.64 10.40
CA ILE A 307 -8.51 9.68 10.41
C ILE A 307 -7.99 10.98 9.77
N LEU A 308 -6.84 11.47 10.23
CA LEU A 308 -6.23 12.69 9.70
C LEU A 308 -5.84 12.53 8.23
N GLY A 309 -5.35 11.35 7.82
CA GLY A 309 -4.99 11.06 6.43
C GLY A 309 -6.20 11.18 5.49
N LEU A 310 -7.37 10.70 5.90
CA LEU A 310 -8.62 10.88 5.14
C LEU A 310 -8.99 12.37 5.03
N GLY A 311 -8.89 13.13 6.12
CA GLY A 311 -9.16 14.57 6.15
C GLY A 311 -8.19 15.36 5.26
N LEU A 312 -6.90 15.09 5.37
CA LEU A 312 -5.84 15.72 4.57
C LEU A 312 -5.99 15.37 3.08
N GLY A 313 -6.33 14.12 2.74
CA GLY A 313 -6.62 13.71 1.37
C GLY A 313 -7.80 14.47 0.78
N TRP A 314 -8.92 14.52 1.50
CA TRP A 314 -10.10 15.29 1.07
C TRP A 314 -9.79 16.79 0.88
N TYR A 315 -9.08 17.39 1.83
CA TYR A 315 -8.68 18.80 1.76
C TYR A 315 -7.77 19.09 0.56
N SER A 316 -6.78 18.21 0.34
CA SER A 316 -5.88 18.25 -0.80
C SER A 316 -6.62 18.22 -2.14
N ASP A 317 -7.56 17.26 -2.30
CA ASP A 317 -8.37 17.16 -3.51
C ASP A 317 -9.22 18.42 -3.76
N ARG A 318 -9.73 19.04 -2.69
CA ARG A 318 -10.49 20.28 -2.78
C ARG A 318 -9.63 21.48 -3.21
N LEU A 319 -8.39 21.56 -2.72
CA LEU A 319 -7.42 22.59 -3.13
C LEU A 319 -7.04 22.41 -4.60
N LEU A 320 -6.73 21.19 -5.01
CA LEU A 320 -6.32 20.87 -6.38
C LEU A 320 -7.40 21.18 -7.42
N LYS A 321 -8.68 20.93 -7.10
CA LYS A 321 -9.81 21.27 -7.98
C LYS A 321 -9.94 22.77 -8.27
N ARG A 322 -9.36 23.64 -7.44
CA ARG A 322 -9.41 25.09 -7.60
C ARG A 322 -8.18 25.65 -8.30
N SER A 323 -7.16 24.85 -8.54
CA SER A 323 -5.88 25.28 -9.08
C SER A 323 -5.83 25.18 -10.61
N THR A 324 -5.20 26.18 -11.25
CA THR A 324 -4.92 26.19 -12.69
C THR A 324 -3.71 25.32 -13.06
N SER A 325 -2.84 24.96 -12.11
CA SER A 325 -1.66 24.09 -12.31
C SER A 325 -1.61 22.98 -11.26
N SER A 326 -2.41 21.96 -11.48
CA SER A 326 -2.59 20.83 -10.55
C SER A 326 -1.26 20.16 -10.13
N ASN A 327 -0.32 19.95 -11.08
CA ASN A 327 0.94 19.26 -10.79
C ASN A 327 1.89 20.09 -9.90
N ALA A 328 1.98 21.41 -10.15
CA ALA A 328 2.81 22.31 -9.33
C ALA A 328 2.27 22.40 -7.90
N GLU A 329 0.96 22.54 -7.73
CA GLU A 329 0.34 22.60 -6.40
C GLU A 329 0.42 21.28 -5.66
N ARG A 330 0.21 20.13 -6.35
CA ARG A 330 0.38 18.81 -5.74
C ARG A 330 1.80 18.60 -5.23
N ARG A 331 2.81 19.01 -6.00
CA ARG A 331 4.21 18.95 -5.60
C ARG A 331 4.49 19.79 -4.35
N LYS A 332 3.97 21.05 -4.28
CA LYS A 332 4.09 21.89 -3.10
C LYS A 332 3.41 21.27 -1.88
N LEU A 333 2.21 20.72 -2.05
CA LEU A 333 1.49 20.07 -0.96
C LEU A 333 2.27 18.86 -0.42
N ILE A 334 2.86 18.02 -1.29
CA ILE A 334 3.73 16.92 -0.85
C ILE A 334 4.90 17.46 -0.02
N ALA A 335 5.55 18.51 -0.47
CA ALA A 335 6.66 19.12 0.26
C ALA A 335 6.22 19.67 1.62
N VAL A 336 5.09 20.36 1.69
CA VAL A 336 4.51 20.86 2.96
C VAL A 336 4.19 19.70 3.91
N LEU A 337 3.60 18.63 3.42
CA LEU A 337 3.31 17.44 4.24
C LEU A 337 4.60 16.79 4.78
N LEU A 338 5.66 16.69 3.98
CA LEU A 338 6.94 16.17 4.44
C LEU A 338 7.62 17.12 5.45
N LEU A 339 7.52 18.43 5.26
CA LEU A 339 7.98 19.43 6.24
C LEU A 339 7.18 19.34 7.55
N LEU A 340 5.86 19.19 7.48
CA LEU A 340 5.04 18.97 8.68
C LEU A 340 5.36 17.63 9.35
N SER A 341 5.66 16.59 8.57
CA SER A 341 6.07 15.30 9.12
C SER A 341 7.41 15.38 9.86
N SER A 342 8.32 16.31 9.48
CA SER A 342 9.61 16.48 10.13
C SER A 342 9.52 17.01 11.57
N VAL A 343 8.31 17.31 12.08
CA VAL A 343 8.08 17.61 13.53
C VAL A 343 8.58 16.48 14.44
N ILE A 344 8.78 15.27 13.90
CA ILE A 344 9.40 14.16 14.61
C ILE A 344 10.81 14.49 15.13
N LEU A 345 11.51 15.45 14.53
CA LEU A 345 12.78 15.96 15.03
C LEU A 345 12.70 16.51 16.46
N ALA A 346 11.52 16.95 16.90
CA ALA A 346 11.29 17.43 18.24
C ALA A 346 11.12 16.31 19.27
N THR A 347 10.83 15.06 18.84
CA THR A 347 10.52 13.94 19.74
C THR A 347 11.62 13.66 20.79
N PRO A 348 12.94 13.73 20.46
CA PRO A 348 14.01 13.51 21.45
C PRO A 348 14.06 14.54 22.59
N PHE A 349 13.47 15.72 22.38
CA PHE A 349 13.50 16.84 23.32
C PHE A 349 12.22 16.96 24.16
N VAL A 350 11.31 16.00 24.02
CA VAL A 350 9.99 16.01 24.67
C VAL A 350 9.88 14.85 25.65
N GLU A 351 9.47 15.15 26.87
CA GLU A 351 9.27 14.15 27.91
C GLU A 351 7.80 13.67 28.01
N ALA A 352 6.84 14.55 27.73
CA ALA A 352 5.42 14.25 27.86
C ALA A 352 4.96 13.23 26.80
N ILE A 353 4.51 12.05 27.23
CA ILE A 353 4.10 10.96 26.34
C ILE A 353 3.01 11.39 25.34
N TRP A 354 2.03 12.18 25.80
CA TRP A 354 0.94 12.64 24.92
C TRP A 354 1.42 13.57 23.81
N LEU A 355 2.45 14.38 24.08
CA LEU A 355 3.05 15.22 23.04
C LEU A 355 3.87 14.39 22.06
N ILE A 356 4.58 13.38 22.54
CA ILE A 356 5.28 12.41 21.68
C ILE A 356 4.28 11.70 20.75
N GLU A 357 3.19 11.19 21.32
CA GLU A 357 2.11 10.55 20.55
C GLU A 357 1.49 11.50 19.51
N ALA A 358 1.29 12.76 19.86
CA ALA A 358 0.80 13.77 18.93
C ALA A 358 1.79 14.02 17.78
N LEU A 359 3.08 14.19 18.08
CA LEU A 359 4.14 14.39 17.06
C LEU A 359 4.23 13.21 16.11
N ILE A 360 4.22 11.97 16.63
CA ILE A 360 4.26 10.76 15.82
C ILE A 360 2.99 10.62 14.97
N SER A 361 1.82 10.90 15.56
CA SER A 361 0.53 10.84 14.87
C SER A 361 0.46 11.80 13.68
N VAL A 362 0.89 13.05 13.89
CA VAL A 362 0.96 14.07 12.82
C VAL A 362 1.96 13.65 11.75
N SER A 363 3.15 13.19 12.17
CA SER A 363 4.17 12.72 11.24
C SER A 363 3.66 11.57 10.35
N LEU A 364 3.05 10.54 10.94
CA LEU A 364 2.49 9.40 10.20
C LEU A 364 1.34 9.81 9.27
N ALA A 365 0.43 10.68 9.71
CA ALA A 365 -0.66 11.17 8.86
C ALA A 365 -0.14 11.92 7.64
N CYS A 366 0.84 12.79 7.85
CA CYS A 366 1.46 13.58 6.78
C CYS A 366 2.25 12.68 5.82
N VAL A 367 3.03 11.71 6.32
CA VAL A 367 3.76 10.73 5.51
C VAL A 367 2.80 9.91 4.65
N ALA A 368 1.75 9.34 5.22
CA ALA A 368 0.80 8.51 4.49
C ALA A 368 0.09 9.30 3.38
N THR A 369 -0.31 10.55 3.68
CA THR A 369 -0.95 11.43 2.70
C THR A 369 0.03 11.85 1.61
N ALA A 370 1.28 12.21 1.96
CA ALA A 370 2.32 12.56 0.99
C ALA A 370 2.62 11.40 0.04
N MET A 371 2.72 10.16 0.55
CA MET A 371 2.94 8.95 -0.26
C MET A 371 1.80 8.71 -1.26
N ALA A 372 0.55 8.86 -0.83
CA ALA A 372 -0.62 8.73 -1.69
C ALA A 372 -0.65 9.80 -2.79
N MET A 373 -0.35 11.05 -2.42
CA MET A 373 -0.27 12.15 -3.38
C MET A 373 0.88 12.00 -4.37
N ASN A 374 2.00 11.42 -3.94
CA ASN A 374 3.16 11.16 -4.77
C ASN A 374 2.85 10.11 -5.86
N ILE A 375 2.06 9.06 -5.53
CA ILE A 375 1.53 8.11 -6.52
C ILE A 375 0.67 8.82 -7.57
N ALA A 376 -0.23 9.70 -7.13
CA ALA A 376 -1.09 10.46 -8.02
C ALA A 376 -0.28 11.44 -8.90
N LEU A 377 0.72 12.12 -8.33
CA LEU A 377 1.62 13.01 -9.09
C LEU A 377 2.43 12.24 -10.15
N THR A 378 2.86 11.01 -9.83
CA THR A 378 3.55 10.14 -10.78
C THR A 378 2.68 9.84 -12.00
N ALA A 379 1.40 9.53 -11.77
CA ALA A 379 0.45 9.29 -12.86
C ALA A 379 0.18 10.56 -13.70
N ASP A 380 0.12 11.72 -13.06
CA ASP A 380 -0.11 13.01 -13.75
C ASP A 380 1.10 13.49 -14.58
N LEU A 381 2.32 13.21 -14.12
CA LEU A 381 3.54 13.59 -14.83
C LEU A 381 3.89 12.65 -15.97
N LEU A 382 3.35 11.43 -15.99
CA LEU A 382 3.60 10.44 -17.02
C LEU A 382 2.79 10.76 -18.29
N GLU A 383 3.47 11.13 -19.39
CA GLU A 383 2.78 11.47 -20.65
C GLU A 383 2.06 10.25 -21.26
N ASP A 384 2.62 9.06 -21.17
CA ASP A 384 2.00 7.84 -21.67
C ASP A 384 1.46 6.96 -20.53
N GLY A 385 0.16 7.08 -20.28
CA GLY A 385 -0.55 6.33 -19.22
C GLY A 385 -0.46 4.80 -19.34
N ARG A 386 -0.06 4.24 -20.50
CA ARG A 386 0.13 2.80 -20.69
C ARG A 386 1.20 2.23 -19.76
N TYR A 387 2.19 3.05 -19.38
CA TYR A 387 3.30 2.66 -18.50
C TYR A 387 3.09 3.03 -17.03
N ASN A 388 1.90 3.52 -16.65
CA ASN A 388 1.60 3.91 -15.26
C ASN A 388 1.85 2.78 -14.25
N GLY A 389 1.57 1.53 -14.62
CA GLY A 389 1.86 0.38 -13.76
C GLY A 389 3.35 0.22 -13.46
N VAL A 390 4.22 0.39 -14.47
CA VAL A 390 5.69 0.28 -14.29
C VAL A 390 6.21 1.45 -13.47
N ALA A 391 5.73 2.68 -13.73
CA ALA A 391 6.10 3.87 -12.98
C ALA A 391 5.68 3.77 -11.50
N THR A 392 4.46 3.33 -11.22
CA THR A 392 3.98 3.11 -9.84
C THR A 392 4.78 2.00 -9.14
N SER A 393 5.13 0.93 -9.84
CA SER A 393 5.97 -0.13 -9.27
C SER A 393 7.36 0.39 -8.89
N LEU A 394 7.98 1.19 -9.75
CA LEU A 394 9.28 1.82 -9.46
C LEU A 394 9.20 2.76 -8.26
N LEU A 395 8.10 3.52 -8.14
CA LEU A 395 7.84 4.39 -7.00
C LEU A 395 7.75 3.59 -5.68
N ILE A 396 6.96 2.51 -5.68
CA ILE A 396 6.79 1.62 -4.52
C ILE A 396 8.13 0.94 -4.16
N MET A 397 8.93 0.55 -5.16
CA MET A 397 10.29 0.04 -4.93
C MET A 397 11.16 1.06 -4.18
N GLY A 398 11.13 2.35 -4.57
CA GLY A 398 11.83 3.41 -3.86
C GLY A 398 11.44 3.47 -2.39
N GLY A 399 10.14 3.45 -2.10
CA GLY A 399 9.60 3.43 -0.74
C GLY A 399 10.08 2.22 0.07
N ASN A 400 9.98 1.04 -0.49
CA ASN A 400 10.35 -0.20 0.19
C ASN A 400 11.87 -0.37 0.36
N THR A 401 12.68 0.15 -0.56
CA THR A 401 14.16 0.10 -0.43
C THR A 401 14.63 0.86 0.80
N PHE A 402 14.15 2.09 0.99
CA PHE A 402 14.46 2.87 2.19
C PHE A 402 13.76 2.27 3.42
N GLY A 403 12.54 1.74 3.25
CA GLY A 403 11.83 1.01 4.29
C GLY A 403 12.59 -0.21 4.79
N THR A 404 13.32 -0.91 3.92
CA THR A 404 14.18 -2.04 4.29
C THR A 404 15.39 -1.58 5.11
N ALA A 405 15.95 -0.42 4.80
CA ALA A 405 17.09 0.13 5.54
C ALA A 405 16.69 0.64 6.94
N ALA A 406 15.48 1.17 7.09
CA ALA A 406 15.05 1.84 8.32
C ALA A 406 15.20 0.96 9.59
N PRO A 407 14.72 -0.29 9.65
CA PRO A 407 14.87 -1.12 10.83
C PRO A 407 16.34 -1.44 11.15
N ILE A 408 17.16 -1.70 10.13
CA ILE A 408 18.57 -2.04 10.28
C ILE A 408 19.35 -0.84 10.83
N VAL A 409 19.22 0.32 10.17
CA VAL A 409 19.88 1.56 10.59
C VAL A 409 19.50 1.93 12.02
N THR A 410 18.22 1.80 12.36
CA THR A 410 17.73 2.05 13.72
C THR A 410 18.35 1.07 14.71
N GLY A 411 18.48 -0.21 14.37
CA GLY A 411 19.16 -1.21 15.21
C GLY A 411 20.60 -0.83 15.52
N TYR A 412 21.36 -0.39 14.51
CA TYR A 412 22.75 0.10 14.71
C TYR A 412 22.80 1.37 15.57
N VAL A 413 21.89 2.32 15.34
CA VAL A 413 21.82 3.56 16.13
C VAL A 413 21.55 3.26 17.60
N VAL A 414 20.54 2.41 17.87
CA VAL A 414 20.18 2.03 19.25
C VAL A 414 21.32 1.26 19.92
N ALA A 415 21.99 0.35 19.21
CA ALA A 415 23.14 -0.39 19.75
C ALA A 415 24.33 0.53 20.09
N ALA A 416 24.59 1.57 19.27
CA ALA A 416 25.70 2.48 19.46
C ALA A 416 25.43 3.57 20.50
N THR A 417 24.18 4.05 20.62
CA THR A 417 23.83 5.22 21.46
C THR A 417 23.01 4.89 22.70
N GLY A 418 22.51 3.66 22.80
CA GLY A 418 21.58 3.25 23.87
C GLY A 418 20.18 3.86 23.77
N GLY A 419 19.87 4.61 22.70
CA GLY A 419 18.59 5.32 22.56
C GLY A 419 18.12 5.49 21.12
N PHE A 420 16.89 6.00 20.98
CA PHE A 420 16.22 6.16 19.68
C PHE A 420 16.36 7.56 19.06
N SER A 421 16.96 8.52 19.78
CA SER A 421 17.06 9.93 19.35
C SER A 421 17.71 10.07 17.98
N GLY A 422 18.80 9.34 17.72
CA GLY A 422 19.48 9.35 16.43
C GLY A 422 18.60 8.79 15.29
N ALA A 423 17.76 7.81 15.56
CA ALA A 423 16.86 7.26 14.55
C ALA A 423 15.79 8.28 14.13
N PHE A 424 15.23 9.04 15.07
CA PHE A 424 14.30 10.14 14.79
C PHE A 424 14.96 11.29 14.02
N LEU A 425 16.22 11.63 14.36
CA LEU A 425 17.00 12.62 13.65
C LEU A 425 17.22 12.21 12.18
N ILE A 426 17.63 10.97 11.94
CA ILE A 426 17.81 10.44 10.57
C ILE A 426 16.47 10.52 9.79
N ALA A 427 15.37 10.04 10.39
CA ALA A 427 14.06 10.09 9.75
C ALA A 427 13.64 11.52 9.41
N GLY A 428 13.79 12.46 10.33
CA GLY A 428 13.44 13.86 10.12
C GLY A 428 14.30 14.53 9.05
N VAL A 429 15.62 14.27 9.03
CA VAL A 429 16.52 14.79 7.98
C VAL A 429 16.15 14.21 6.60
N LEU A 430 15.81 12.93 6.53
CA LEU A 430 15.33 12.33 5.27
C LEU A 430 14.02 12.97 4.79
N LEU A 431 13.09 13.29 5.70
CA LEU A 431 11.84 13.99 5.33
C LEU A 431 12.11 15.40 4.79
N LEU A 432 13.01 16.15 5.41
CA LEU A 432 13.47 17.46 4.90
C LEU A 432 14.12 17.32 3.52
N GLY A 433 15.01 16.34 3.37
CA GLY A 433 15.63 16.00 2.08
C GLY A 433 14.60 15.65 1.01
N GLY A 434 13.61 14.83 1.35
CA GLY A 434 12.50 14.47 0.47
C GLY A 434 11.68 15.68 0.02
N ALA A 435 11.43 16.64 0.92
CA ALA A 435 10.75 17.89 0.59
C ALA A 435 11.54 18.75 -0.41
N ILE A 436 12.85 18.82 -0.27
CA ILE A 436 13.74 19.52 -1.21
C ILE A 436 13.75 18.80 -2.56
N VAL A 437 13.89 17.47 -2.55
CA VAL A 437 13.96 16.63 -3.75
C VAL A 437 12.68 16.75 -4.58
N ILE A 438 11.50 16.69 -3.96
CA ILE A 438 10.24 16.81 -4.71
C ILE A 438 10.06 18.20 -5.33
N LEU A 439 10.46 19.26 -4.65
CA LEU A 439 10.37 20.62 -5.15
C LEU A 439 11.33 20.90 -6.31
N SER A 440 12.55 20.37 -6.24
CA SER A 440 13.61 20.62 -7.23
C SER A 440 13.53 19.68 -8.43
N GLY A 441 13.25 18.39 -8.20
CA GLY A 441 13.42 17.33 -9.20
C GLY A 441 12.18 16.96 -10.00
N ALA A 442 10.98 16.96 -9.39
CA ALA A 442 9.76 16.48 -10.04
C ALA A 442 9.03 17.60 -10.83
N ARG A 443 9.72 18.28 -11.73
CA ARG A 443 9.19 19.45 -12.45
C ARG A 443 8.72 19.13 -13.86
N ASN A 444 9.39 18.22 -14.54
CA ASN A 444 9.19 17.97 -15.96
C ASN A 444 8.31 16.74 -16.18
N PRO A 445 7.50 16.72 -17.25
CA PRO A 445 6.80 15.52 -17.66
C PRO A 445 7.77 14.35 -17.88
N ILE A 446 7.31 13.16 -17.56
CA ILE A 446 8.07 11.91 -17.71
C ILE A 446 7.81 11.38 -19.12
N ARG A 447 8.79 11.56 -20.00
CA ARG A 447 8.78 11.09 -21.39
C ARG A 447 9.57 9.81 -21.51
N LEU A 448 8.94 8.80 -22.07
CA LEU A 448 9.63 7.59 -22.50
C LEU A 448 10.00 7.78 -23.97
N ALA A 449 11.29 7.83 -24.29
CA ALA A 449 11.73 7.90 -25.67
C ALA A 449 11.19 6.68 -26.43
N SER A 450 10.22 6.90 -27.31
CA SER A 450 9.82 5.89 -28.30
C SER A 450 11.05 5.59 -29.15
N THR A 451 11.41 4.32 -29.29
CA THR A 451 12.38 3.91 -30.31
C THR A 451 11.86 4.44 -31.65
N PRO A 452 12.66 5.21 -32.45
CA PRO A 452 12.17 5.67 -33.73
C PRO A 452 11.66 4.47 -34.51
N VAL A 453 10.40 4.53 -34.91
CA VAL A 453 9.85 3.55 -35.86
C VAL A 453 10.71 3.70 -37.10
N VAL A 454 11.59 2.73 -37.37
CA VAL A 454 12.29 2.65 -38.65
C VAL A 454 11.17 2.47 -39.67
N PRO A 455 10.90 3.44 -40.56
CA PRO A 455 9.91 3.25 -41.59
C PRO A 455 10.32 2.03 -42.38
N ALA A 456 9.42 1.06 -42.52
CA ALA A 456 9.62 -0.10 -43.35
C ALA A 456 10.06 0.41 -44.74
N SER A 457 11.35 0.31 -45.00
CA SER A 457 11.92 0.67 -46.29
C SER A 457 11.13 -0.09 -47.35
N GLY A 458 10.43 0.67 -48.21
CA GLY A 458 9.64 0.16 -49.29
C GLY A 458 10.46 -0.86 -50.09
N ARG A 459 9.96 -2.07 -50.13
CA ARG A 459 10.31 -2.98 -51.23
C ARG A 459 9.84 -2.33 -52.52
N ALA A 460 10.78 -1.65 -53.18
CA ALA A 460 10.57 -1.25 -54.55
C ALA A 460 10.25 -2.50 -55.35
N ALA A 461 9.05 -2.54 -55.87
CA ALA A 461 8.67 -3.51 -56.90
C ALA A 461 9.52 -3.23 -58.13
N HIS A 462 10.47 -4.10 -58.44
CA HIS A 462 10.96 -4.23 -59.77
C HIS A 462 9.97 -5.09 -60.56
N VAL A 463 9.15 -4.41 -61.34
CA VAL A 463 8.47 -4.99 -62.50
C VAL A 463 9.36 -4.68 -63.69
N THR A 464 9.94 -5.67 -64.29
CA THR A 464 10.17 -5.84 -65.72
C THR A 464 10.12 -7.30 -66.06
#